data_c0c41d2bcd26ee068d01cf1c29b783bb
#
_entry.id   c0c41d2bcd26ee068d01cf1c29b783bb
#
_cell.length_a   1.000
_cell.length_b   1.000
_cell.length_c   1.000
_cell.angle_alpha   90.00
_cell.angle_beta   90.00
_cell.angle_gamma   90.00
#
_symmetry.space_group_name_H-M   'P 1'
#
loop_
_entity.id
_entity.type
_entity.pdbx_description
1 polymer ?
#
loop_
_entity_poly.entity_id
_entity_poly.type
_entity_poly.pdbx_seq_one_letter_code
_entity_poly.pdbx_strand_id
1 'polypeptide(L)'
;YVKGDIVVCLDDDGQTPADEVGKLLGGIEQGADVVYASYAHKKHSLFRNFGSWVNEVMATVMLGKPKELYVSSYFAARRFVVDEMMGYSNPYPYVIGLVLRSTKNIVNVEVNHRERKVGSSGYTLGKLLALWFNGFTAFSVKPLRLATVIGTISALAGFLYGIYTVIKKFVNPDVVIGFSALMSAIVFFCGLILLMLGIIGEYVGRIYISLNNSPQFVVRESIDERDTDEN
;
A
#
# COMPACT_ATOMS: atom_id res chain seq x y z
N TYR A 1 5.87 23.81 4.21
CA TYR A 1 7.01 24.70 3.96
C TYR A 1 7.25 24.96 2.47
N VAL A 2 6.89 24.06 1.58
CA VAL A 2 7.04 24.23 0.13
C VAL A 2 6.05 25.28 -0.38
N LYS A 3 6.53 26.32 -1.12
CA LYS A 3 5.72 27.46 -1.59
C LYS A 3 5.52 27.49 -3.13
N GLY A 4 6.24 26.65 -3.90
CA GLY A 4 6.18 26.63 -5.36
C GLY A 4 4.88 26.05 -5.93
N ASP A 5 4.54 26.42 -7.17
CA ASP A 5 3.36 25.92 -7.90
C ASP A 5 3.53 24.47 -8.36
N ILE A 6 4.78 24.02 -8.51
CA ILE A 6 5.15 22.64 -8.83
C ILE A 6 6.12 22.17 -7.76
N VAL A 7 5.87 21.00 -7.21
CA VAL A 7 6.72 20.35 -6.21
C VAL A 7 7.38 19.13 -6.82
N VAL A 8 8.70 19.05 -6.74
CA VAL A 8 9.47 17.89 -7.18
C VAL A 8 9.98 17.13 -5.96
N CYS A 9 9.70 15.84 -5.92
CA CYS A 9 10.19 14.92 -4.91
C CYS A 9 11.27 14.01 -5.52
N LEU A 10 12.42 13.93 -4.89
CA LEU A 10 13.53 13.06 -5.32
C LEU A 10 14.27 12.52 -4.09
N ASP A 11 14.91 11.35 -4.29
CA ASP A 11 15.76 10.75 -3.25
C ASP A 11 17.15 11.42 -3.26
N ASP A 12 17.78 11.53 -2.08
CA ASP A 12 19.11 12.13 -1.86
C ASP A 12 20.27 11.13 -1.98
N ASP A 13 19.99 9.91 -2.46
CA ASP A 13 20.98 8.82 -2.58
C ASP A 13 21.84 8.88 -3.85
N GLY A 14 21.64 9.92 -4.67
CA GLY A 14 22.35 10.15 -5.92
C GLY A 14 21.93 9.26 -7.10
N GLN A 15 20.91 8.40 -6.92
CA GLN A 15 20.35 7.57 -8.00
C GLN A 15 19.36 8.35 -8.87
N THR A 16 18.75 9.38 -8.32
CA THR A 16 17.80 10.28 -9.00
C THR A 16 18.55 11.48 -9.60
N PRO A 17 18.60 11.60 -10.93
CA PRO A 17 19.33 12.67 -11.58
C PRO A 17 18.58 14.00 -11.49
N ALA A 18 19.07 14.93 -10.69
CA ALA A 18 18.48 16.27 -10.54
C ALA A 18 18.52 17.10 -11.83
N ASP A 19 19.46 16.82 -12.71
CA ASP A 19 19.60 17.45 -14.03
C ASP A 19 18.46 17.05 -15.01
N GLU A 20 17.72 15.99 -14.73
CA GLU A 20 16.57 15.57 -15.54
C GLU A 20 15.21 16.07 -15.01
N VAL A 21 15.20 16.91 -13.97
CA VAL A 21 13.97 17.56 -13.46
C VAL A 21 13.19 18.26 -14.59
N GLY A 22 13.88 18.86 -15.56
CA GLY A 22 13.25 19.52 -16.70
C GLY A 22 12.32 18.60 -17.51
N LYS A 23 12.60 17.29 -17.57
CA LYS A 23 11.70 16.34 -18.25
C LYS A 23 10.37 16.17 -17.49
N LEU A 24 10.42 16.12 -16.16
CA LEU A 24 9.22 16.02 -15.34
C LEU A 24 8.38 17.31 -15.46
N LEU A 25 9.04 18.47 -15.42
CA LEU A 25 8.38 19.76 -15.60
C LEU A 25 7.70 19.86 -16.97
N GLY A 26 8.37 19.40 -18.04
CA GLY A 26 7.78 19.33 -19.38
C GLY A 26 6.50 18.50 -19.44
N GLY A 27 6.40 17.41 -18.68
CA GLY A 27 5.16 16.64 -18.55
C GLY A 27 4.05 17.40 -17.82
N ILE A 28 4.39 18.18 -16.79
CA ILE A 28 3.43 19.08 -16.10
C ILE A 28 2.95 20.19 -17.05
N GLU A 29 3.85 20.78 -17.86
CA GLU A 29 3.51 21.82 -18.84
C GLU A 29 2.58 21.29 -19.93
N GLN A 30 2.71 20.02 -20.32
CA GLN A 30 1.81 19.32 -21.24
C GLN A 30 0.43 19.02 -20.65
N GLY A 31 0.17 19.40 -19.42
CA GLY A 31 -1.13 19.32 -18.79
C GLY A 31 -1.32 18.21 -17.78
N ALA A 32 -0.29 17.40 -17.47
CA ALA A 32 -0.36 16.42 -16.41
C ALA A 32 -0.43 17.09 -15.03
N ASP A 33 -1.10 16.45 -14.08
CA ASP A 33 -1.15 16.89 -12.69
C ASP A 33 0.02 16.31 -11.89
N VAL A 34 0.42 15.08 -12.22
CA VAL A 34 1.58 14.40 -11.64
C VAL A 34 2.36 13.68 -12.73
N VAL A 35 3.67 13.77 -12.66
CA VAL A 35 4.60 13.10 -13.58
C VAL A 35 5.55 12.23 -12.76
N TYR A 36 5.49 10.93 -12.96
CA TYR A 36 6.45 9.98 -12.37
C TYR A 36 7.60 9.69 -13.33
N ALA A 37 8.81 9.71 -12.80
CA ALA A 37 9.97 9.21 -13.52
C ALA A 37 9.86 7.70 -13.73
N SER A 38 10.07 7.23 -14.95
CA SER A 38 10.20 5.82 -15.31
C SER A 38 11.61 5.52 -15.82
N TYR A 39 12.08 4.29 -15.62
CA TYR A 39 13.45 3.89 -15.98
C TYR A 39 13.41 2.77 -17.01
N ALA A 40 14.04 2.97 -18.16
CA ALA A 40 13.97 2.09 -19.34
C ALA A 40 14.47 0.66 -19.12
N HIS A 41 15.40 0.41 -18.17
CA HIS A 41 16.00 -0.90 -17.97
C HIS A 41 16.34 -1.19 -16.50
N LYS A 42 15.49 -2.00 -15.83
CA LYS A 42 15.86 -2.67 -14.57
C LYS A 42 16.11 -4.16 -14.84
N LYS A 43 17.38 -4.58 -14.95
CA LYS A 43 17.76 -5.99 -14.83
C LYS A 43 17.70 -6.39 -13.35
N HIS A 44 16.70 -7.15 -12.96
CA HIS A 44 16.54 -7.61 -11.57
C HIS A 44 16.62 -9.13 -11.48
N SER A 45 17.06 -9.65 -10.32
CA SER A 45 17.02 -11.09 -10.02
C SER A 45 15.57 -11.59 -10.00
N LEU A 46 15.34 -12.88 -10.30
CA LEU A 46 14.00 -13.50 -10.35
C LEU A 46 13.20 -13.28 -9.05
N PHE A 47 13.85 -13.37 -7.89
CA PHE A 47 13.19 -13.15 -6.59
C PHE A 47 12.71 -11.71 -6.41
N ARG A 48 13.50 -10.71 -6.84
CA ARG A 48 13.13 -9.29 -6.77
C ARG A 48 12.03 -8.97 -7.78
N ASN A 49 12.00 -9.64 -8.93
CA ASN A 49 10.93 -9.52 -9.91
C ASN A 49 9.59 -10.05 -9.36
N PHE A 50 9.60 -11.17 -8.61
CA PHE A 50 8.39 -11.68 -7.97
C PHE A 50 7.85 -10.71 -6.92
N GLY A 51 8.68 -10.18 -6.03
CA GLY A 51 8.28 -9.17 -5.05
C GLY A 51 7.74 -7.89 -5.70
N SER A 52 8.39 -7.43 -6.78
CA SER A 52 7.93 -6.27 -7.56
C SER A 52 6.59 -6.54 -8.24
N TRP A 53 6.40 -7.74 -8.83
CA TRP A 53 5.13 -8.13 -9.45
C TRP A 53 3.98 -8.20 -8.42
N VAL A 54 4.22 -8.80 -7.26
CA VAL A 54 3.21 -8.84 -6.18
C VAL A 54 2.84 -7.43 -5.74
N ASN A 55 3.84 -6.53 -5.54
CA ASN A 55 3.60 -5.12 -5.21
C ASN A 55 2.78 -4.41 -6.30
N GLU A 56 3.09 -4.66 -7.55
CA GLU A 56 2.39 -4.09 -8.71
C GLU A 56 0.92 -4.54 -8.76
N VAL A 57 0.67 -5.84 -8.63
CA VAL A 57 -0.69 -6.41 -8.59
C VAL A 57 -1.48 -5.84 -7.43
N MET A 58 -0.87 -5.76 -6.24
CA MET A 58 -1.54 -5.22 -5.07
C MET A 58 -1.82 -3.72 -5.20
N ALA A 59 -0.88 -2.92 -5.69
CA ALA A 59 -1.11 -1.48 -5.93
C ALA A 59 -2.26 -1.28 -6.95
N THR A 60 -2.28 -2.06 -8.01
CA THR A 60 -3.35 -2.03 -9.01
C THR A 60 -4.70 -2.44 -8.42
N VAL A 61 -4.76 -3.56 -7.69
CA VAL A 61 -6.01 -4.09 -7.13
C VAL A 61 -6.48 -3.27 -5.94
N MET A 62 -5.59 -2.91 -5.01
CA MET A 62 -5.98 -2.27 -3.75
C MET A 62 -6.16 -0.76 -3.88
N LEU A 63 -5.27 -0.09 -4.61
CA LEU A 63 -5.27 1.38 -4.75
C LEU A 63 -5.92 1.85 -6.05
N GLY A 64 -6.22 0.94 -6.98
CA GLY A 64 -6.77 1.29 -8.29
C GLY A 64 -5.74 1.97 -9.21
N LYS A 65 -4.45 1.65 -9.04
CA LYS A 65 -3.38 2.14 -9.91
C LYS A 65 -3.59 1.63 -11.34
N PRO A 66 -3.52 2.49 -12.38
CA PRO A 66 -3.49 2.04 -13.77
C PRO A 66 -2.33 1.05 -13.99
N LYS A 67 -2.57 0.01 -14.80
CA LYS A 67 -1.56 -1.05 -15.05
C LYS A 67 -0.31 -0.51 -15.75
N GLU A 68 -0.48 0.46 -16.64
CA GLU A 68 0.59 1.07 -17.41
C GLU A 68 1.39 2.09 -16.59
N LEU A 69 0.85 2.56 -15.46
CA LEU A 69 1.49 3.58 -14.65
C LEU A 69 2.64 2.99 -13.82
N TYR A 70 3.85 3.43 -14.10
CA TYR A 70 5.00 3.18 -13.23
C TYR A 70 5.08 4.26 -12.13
N VAL A 71 5.19 3.85 -10.88
CA VAL A 71 5.32 4.76 -9.73
C VAL A 71 6.71 4.67 -9.13
N SER A 72 7.28 5.83 -8.80
CA SER A 72 8.63 5.96 -8.22
C SER A 72 8.63 7.03 -7.11
N SER A 73 9.71 7.11 -6.36
CA SER A 73 9.96 8.23 -5.42
C SER A 73 10.30 9.53 -6.13
N TYR A 74 10.73 9.46 -7.39
CA TYR A 74 11.04 10.62 -8.21
C TYR A 74 9.82 11.04 -9.03
N PHE A 75 9.19 12.13 -8.65
CA PHE A 75 8.01 12.66 -9.33
C PHE A 75 7.89 14.17 -9.18
N ALA A 76 7.16 14.81 -10.09
CA ALA A 76 6.71 16.18 -9.99
C ALA A 76 5.18 16.21 -9.85
N ALA A 77 4.66 17.12 -9.04
CA ALA A 77 3.23 17.30 -8.82
C ALA A 77 2.85 18.76 -8.82
N ARG A 78 1.67 19.10 -9.36
CA ARG A 78 1.06 20.43 -9.23
C ARG A 78 0.71 20.73 -7.78
N ARG A 79 0.75 21.98 -7.41
CA ARG A 79 0.48 22.48 -6.06
C ARG A 79 -0.82 21.94 -5.46
N PHE A 80 -1.92 21.95 -6.19
CA PHE A 80 -3.21 21.48 -5.67
C PHE A 80 -3.17 20.00 -5.24
N VAL A 81 -2.40 19.14 -5.94
CA VAL A 81 -2.21 17.73 -5.55
C VAL A 81 -1.51 17.64 -4.20
N VAL A 82 -0.47 18.47 -4.01
CA VAL A 82 0.28 18.51 -2.75
C VAL A 82 -0.60 19.03 -1.61
N ASP A 83 -1.42 20.04 -1.87
CA ASP A 83 -2.34 20.59 -0.88
C ASP A 83 -3.39 19.55 -0.46
N GLU A 84 -3.95 18.77 -1.39
CA GLU A 84 -4.81 17.62 -1.09
C GLU A 84 -4.10 16.54 -0.26
N MET A 85 -2.83 16.25 -0.57
CA MET A 85 -2.02 15.31 0.20
C MET A 85 -1.77 15.82 1.63
N MET A 86 -1.51 17.12 1.80
CA MET A 86 -1.28 17.76 3.09
C MET A 86 -2.55 17.79 3.97
N GLY A 87 -3.74 17.76 3.36
CA GLY A 87 -5.01 17.59 4.07
C GLY A 87 -5.17 16.22 4.76
N TYR A 88 -4.30 15.24 4.47
CA TYR A 88 -4.33 13.94 5.10
C TYR A 88 -3.70 13.97 6.49
N SER A 89 -4.51 13.93 7.52
CA SER A 89 -4.09 14.03 8.93
C SER A 89 -3.93 12.67 9.63
N ASN A 90 -4.31 11.55 8.96
CA ASN A 90 -4.23 10.23 9.58
C ASN A 90 -2.78 9.72 9.68
N PRO A 91 -2.47 8.86 10.66
CA PRO A 91 -1.16 8.21 10.77
C PRO A 91 -0.88 7.30 9.57
N TYR A 92 0.41 7.05 9.30
CA TYR A 92 0.89 6.21 8.21
C TYR A 92 0.53 6.73 6.80
N PRO A 93 0.96 7.96 6.43
CA PRO A 93 0.75 8.47 5.09
C PRO A 93 1.49 7.58 4.07
N TYR A 94 0.77 7.18 3.01
CA TYR A 94 1.34 6.45 1.89
C TYR A 94 1.25 7.31 0.64
N VAL A 95 2.36 7.94 0.26
CA VAL A 95 2.42 8.97 -0.78
C VAL A 95 1.76 8.52 -2.08
N ILE A 96 2.06 7.31 -2.56
CA ILE A 96 1.45 6.79 -3.81
C ILE A 96 -0.08 6.72 -3.69
N GLY A 97 -0.59 6.25 -2.56
CA GLY A 97 -2.03 6.18 -2.30
C GLY A 97 -2.69 7.57 -2.26
N LEU A 98 -2.01 8.55 -1.66
CA LEU A 98 -2.47 9.94 -1.61
C LEU A 98 -2.53 10.55 -3.01
N VAL A 99 -1.48 10.41 -3.82
CA VAL A 99 -1.44 10.89 -5.21
C VAL A 99 -2.57 10.26 -6.03
N LEU A 100 -2.72 8.94 -6.01
CA LEU A 100 -3.76 8.22 -6.77
C LEU A 100 -5.19 8.59 -6.34
N ARG A 101 -5.37 9.06 -5.10
CA ARG A 101 -6.64 9.57 -4.59
C ARG A 101 -6.92 10.99 -5.06
N SER A 102 -5.89 11.84 -5.16
CA SER A 102 -6.02 13.26 -5.49
C SER A 102 -6.27 13.51 -6.97
N THR A 103 -5.66 12.71 -7.87
CA THR A 103 -5.84 12.86 -9.32
C THR A 103 -5.74 11.55 -10.07
N LYS A 104 -6.29 11.53 -11.29
CA LYS A 104 -6.13 10.44 -12.28
C LYS A 104 -5.28 10.87 -13.48
N ASN A 105 -4.98 12.16 -13.60
CA ASN A 105 -4.18 12.72 -14.68
C ASN A 105 -2.68 12.60 -14.35
N ILE A 106 -2.18 11.37 -14.42
CA ILE A 106 -0.82 11.01 -14.04
C ILE A 106 -0.13 10.36 -15.25
N VAL A 107 1.07 10.82 -15.56
CA VAL A 107 1.85 10.30 -16.68
C VAL A 107 3.24 9.84 -16.24
N ASN A 108 3.89 9.06 -17.08
CA ASN A 108 5.30 8.70 -16.92
C ASN A 108 6.18 9.44 -17.91
N VAL A 109 7.37 9.81 -17.48
CA VAL A 109 8.44 10.35 -18.32
C VAL A 109 9.70 9.53 -18.09
N GLU A 110 10.34 9.14 -19.16
CA GLU A 110 11.57 8.35 -19.10
C GLU A 110 12.76 9.19 -18.67
N VAL A 111 13.45 8.74 -17.62
CA VAL A 111 14.67 9.35 -17.10
C VAL A 111 15.78 8.31 -17.01
N ASN A 112 17.04 8.79 -17.06
CA ASN A 112 18.20 7.92 -16.91
C ASN A 112 18.38 7.53 -15.44
N HIS A 113 18.56 6.24 -15.17
CA HIS A 113 18.88 5.76 -13.83
C HIS A 113 20.39 5.78 -13.60
N ARG A 114 20.83 6.40 -12.51
CA ARG A 114 22.23 6.38 -12.11
C ARG A 114 22.50 5.26 -11.12
N GLU A 115 23.68 4.65 -11.19
CA GLU A 115 24.09 3.66 -10.20
C GLU A 115 24.32 4.33 -8.84
N ARG A 116 23.93 3.63 -7.76
CA ARG A 116 24.13 4.12 -6.39
C ARG A 116 25.62 4.28 -6.11
N LYS A 117 26.02 5.49 -5.74
CA LYS A 117 27.44 5.81 -5.46
C LYS A 117 27.88 5.36 -4.07
N VAL A 118 26.98 5.32 -3.07
CA VAL A 118 27.30 5.04 -1.66
C VAL A 118 26.15 4.29 -0.99
N GLY A 119 26.50 3.26 -0.17
CA GLY A 119 25.58 2.57 0.73
C GLY A 119 24.90 1.32 0.16
N SER A 120 24.33 0.51 1.07
CA SER A 120 23.50 -0.66 0.76
C SER A 120 22.04 -0.37 1.12
N SER A 121 21.11 -1.07 0.44
CA SER A 121 19.68 -0.94 0.76
C SER A 121 19.41 -1.34 2.21
N GLY A 122 18.90 -0.43 3.02
CA GLY A 122 18.50 -0.67 4.42
C GLY A 122 17.16 -1.40 4.59
N TYR A 123 16.52 -1.83 3.49
CA TYR A 123 15.23 -2.51 3.53
C TYR A 123 15.39 -4.01 3.76
N THR A 124 14.95 -4.49 4.93
CA THR A 124 14.78 -5.91 5.21
C THR A 124 13.39 -6.37 4.72
N LEU A 125 13.23 -7.68 4.47
CA LEU A 125 11.93 -8.26 4.09
C LEU A 125 10.83 -7.90 5.10
N GLY A 126 11.12 -7.91 6.41
CA GLY A 126 10.15 -7.53 7.45
C GLY A 126 9.70 -6.07 7.33
N LYS A 127 10.64 -5.13 7.08
CA LYS A 127 10.31 -3.72 6.88
C LYS A 127 9.48 -3.49 5.61
N LEU A 128 9.78 -4.22 4.53
CA LEU A 128 8.99 -4.16 3.29
C LEU A 128 7.58 -4.68 3.49
N LEU A 129 7.41 -5.82 4.18
CA LEU A 129 6.09 -6.36 4.51
C LEU A 129 5.30 -5.42 5.41
N ALA A 130 5.92 -4.83 6.44
CA ALA A 130 5.28 -3.86 7.31
C ALA A 130 4.82 -2.61 6.55
N LEU A 131 5.67 -2.06 5.67
CA LEU A 131 5.32 -0.94 4.80
C LEU A 131 4.14 -1.29 3.89
N TRP A 132 4.13 -2.49 3.35
CA TRP A 132 3.08 -3.04 2.53
C TRP A 132 1.73 -3.10 3.28
N PHE A 133 1.71 -3.81 4.41
CA PHE A 133 0.51 -3.91 5.23
C PHE A 133 -0.02 -2.54 5.65
N ASN A 134 0.88 -1.64 6.04
CA ASN A 134 0.51 -0.28 6.42
C ASN A 134 -0.12 0.49 5.26
N GLY A 135 0.48 0.45 4.07
CA GLY A 135 -0.05 1.13 2.90
C GLY A 135 -1.43 0.60 2.48
N PHE A 136 -1.60 -0.73 2.44
CA PHE A 136 -2.86 -1.32 1.98
C PHE A 136 -4.01 -1.16 2.96
N THR A 137 -3.76 -1.38 4.24
CA THR A 137 -4.81 -1.22 5.26
C THR A 137 -5.19 0.23 5.50
N ALA A 138 -4.28 1.19 5.24
CA ALA A 138 -4.60 2.61 5.33
C ALA A 138 -5.50 3.11 4.19
N PHE A 139 -5.38 2.53 2.99
CA PHE A 139 -6.06 3.06 1.78
C PHE A 139 -7.07 2.11 1.15
N SER A 140 -7.24 0.90 1.66
CA SER A 140 -8.12 -0.10 1.07
C SER A 140 -8.86 -0.92 2.10
N VAL A 141 -10.16 -1.09 1.91
CA VAL A 141 -11.01 -2.02 2.67
C VAL A 141 -11.12 -3.40 2.00
N LYS A 142 -10.41 -3.62 0.89
CA LYS A 142 -10.47 -4.88 0.13
C LYS A 142 -9.99 -6.09 0.93
N PRO A 143 -8.96 -6.02 1.79
CA PRO A 143 -8.59 -7.15 2.65
C PRO A 143 -9.74 -7.61 3.55
N LEU A 144 -10.52 -6.66 4.09
CA LEU A 144 -11.69 -6.98 4.91
C LEU A 144 -12.81 -7.63 4.08
N ARG A 145 -13.05 -7.14 2.85
CA ARG A 145 -14.01 -7.76 1.93
C ARG A 145 -13.59 -9.18 1.54
N LEU A 146 -12.30 -9.40 1.27
CA LEU A 146 -11.77 -10.75 1.00
C LEU A 146 -11.99 -11.68 2.18
N ALA A 147 -11.74 -11.21 3.40
CA ALA A 147 -12.03 -11.93 4.64
C ALA A 147 -13.51 -12.34 4.72
N THR A 148 -14.44 -11.40 4.43
CA THR A 148 -15.87 -11.66 4.40
C THR A 148 -16.24 -12.74 3.37
N VAL A 149 -15.67 -12.68 2.16
CA VAL A 149 -15.93 -13.69 1.11
C VAL A 149 -15.44 -15.07 1.54
N ILE A 150 -14.22 -15.17 2.08
CA ILE A 150 -13.66 -16.44 2.57
C ILE A 150 -14.53 -16.98 3.71
N GLY A 151 -14.92 -16.15 4.67
CA GLY A 151 -15.80 -16.52 5.79
C GLY A 151 -17.14 -17.04 5.31
N THR A 152 -17.77 -16.37 4.34
CA THR A 152 -19.05 -16.78 3.76
C THR A 152 -18.95 -18.14 3.06
N ILE A 153 -17.91 -18.34 2.25
CA ILE A 153 -17.66 -19.63 1.58
C ILE A 153 -17.45 -20.75 2.59
N SER A 154 -16.64 -20.49 3.62
CA SER A 154 -16.37 -21.47 4.69
C SER A 154 -17.64 -21.82 5.49
N ALA A 155 -18.47 -20.83 5.82
CA ALA A 155 -19.73 -21.03 6.50
C ALA A 155 -20.70 -21.87 5.67
N LEU A 156 -20.81 -21.58 4.36
CA LEU A 156 -21.66 -22.35 3.44
C LEU A 156 -21.19 -23.80 3.31
N ALA A 157 -19.87 -24.00 3.14
CA ALA A 157 -19.26 -25.32 3.08
C ALA A 157 -19.51 -26.13 4.37
N GLY A 158 -19.32 -25.50 5.53
CA GLY A 158 -19.61 -26.11 6.84
C GLY A 158 -21.08 -26.47 7.01
N PHE A 159 -22.00 -25.60 6.55
CA PHE A 159 -23.43 -25.84 6.59
C PHE A 159 -23.82 -27.05 5.72
N LEU A 160 -23.35 -27.09 4.49
CA LEU A 160 -23.61 -28.21 3.58
C LEU A 160 -23.03 -29.53 4.09
N TYR A 161 -21.82 -29.49 4.67
CA TYR A 161 -21.22 -30.65 5.32
C TYR A 161 -22.02 -31.10 6.55
N GLY A 162 -22.58 -30.17 7.33
CA GLY A 162 -23.47 -30.45 8.43
C GLY A 162 -24.74 -31.21 7.99
N ILE A 163 -25.38 -30.73 6.90
CA ILE A 163 -26.55 -31.42 6.32
C ILE A 163 -26.15 -32.83 5.86
N TYR A 164 -25.05 -32.96 5.15
CA TYR A 164 -24.54 -34.25 4.68
C TYR A 164 -24.34 -35.26 5.85
N THR A 165 -23.72 -34.83 6.93
CA THR A 165 -23.46 -35.70 8.10
C THR A 165 -24.75 -36.13 8.80
N VAL A 166 -25.73 -35.24 8.89
CA VAL A 166 -27.05 -35.56 9.44
C VAL A 166 -27.77 -36.63 8.58
N ILE A 167 -27.83 -36.40 7.25
CA ILE A 167 -28.44 -37.36 6.31
C ILE A 167 -27.72 -38.70 6.38
N LYS A 168 -26.40 -38.72 6.39
CA LYS A 168 -25.57 -39.93 6.46
C LYS A 168 -25.87 -40.73 7.75
N LYS A 169 -26.10 -40.06 8.89
CA LYS A 169 -26.44 -40.72 10.14
C LYS A 169 -27.84 -41.39 10.08
N PHE A 170 -28.79 -40.76 9.39
CA PHE A 170 -30.13 -41.36 9.22
C PHE A 170 -30.10 -42.60 8.28
N VAL A 171 -29.25 -42.57 7.24
CA VAL A 171 -29.11 -43.67 6.31
C VAL A 171 -28.30 -44.84 6.87
N ASN A 172 -27.24 -44.56 7.61
CA ASN A 172 -26.33 -45.54 8.21
C ASN A 172 -26.15 -45.27 9.72
N PRO A 173 -26.97 -45.82 10.58
CA PRO A 173 -26.90 -45.60 12.04
C PRO A 173 -25.60 -46.02 12.73
N ASP A 174 -24.86 -46.98 12.14
CA ASP A 174 -23.62 -47.55 12.68
C ASP A 174 -22.37 -46.70 12.42
N VAL A 175 -22.51 -45.60 11.69
CA VAL A 175 -21.35 -44.71 11.45
C VAL A 175 -20.95 -44.03 12.73
N VAL A 176 -19.75 -44.40 13.22
CA VAL A 176 -19.07 -43.67 14.30
C VAL A 176 -18.58 -42.36 13.77
N ILE A 177 -19.17 -41.26 14.25
CA ILE A 177 -18.72 -39.90 13.87
C ILE A 177 -17.41 -39.65 14.60
N GLY A 178 -16.30 -39.58 13.82
CA GLY A 178 -14.94 -39.52 14.34
C GLY A 178 -14.66 -38.23 15.15
N PHE A 179 -14.28 -38.38 16.38
CA PHE A 179 -13.81 -37.30 17.27
C PHE A 179 -12.69 -36.46 16.63
N SER A 180 -11.75 -37.13 15.93
CA SER A 180 -10.66 -36.47 15.24
C SER A 180 -11.11 -35.50 14.15
N ALA A 181 -12.13 -35.88 13.37
CA ALA A 181 -12.68 -35.00 12.33
C ALA A 181 -13.37 -33.77 12.94
N LEU A 182 -14.11 -33.95 14.04
CA LEU A 182 -14.75 -32.87 14.77
C LEU A 182 -13.70 -31.88 15.33
N MET A 183 -12.67 -32.42 16.00
CA MET A 183 -11.58 -31.57 16.55
C MET A 183 -10.81 -30.83 15.49
N SER A 184 -10.50 -31.45 14.37
CA SER A 184 -9.85 -30.79 13.25
C SER A 184 -10.69 -29.67 12.67
N ALA A 185 -12.01 -29.88 12.52
CA ALA A 185 -12.93 -28.86 12.06
C ALA A 185 -13.01 -27.67 13.04
N ILE A 186 -13.13 -27.95 14.34
CA ILE A 186 -13.16 -26.90 15.38
C ILE A 186 -11.88 -26.05 15.33
N VAL A 187 -10.71 -26.69 15.36
CA VAL A 187 -9.42 -25.97 15.33
C VAL A 187 -9.29 -25.13 14.07
N PHE A 188 -9.66 -25.66 12.90
CA PHE A 188 -9.63 -24.93 11.62
C PHE A 188 -10.54 -23.71 11.63
N PHE A 189 -11.80 -23.86 12.01
CA PHE A 189 -12.75 -22.74 12.03
C PHE A 189 -12.43 -21.72 13.12
N CYS A 190 -11.97 -22.14 14.30
CA CYS A 190 -11.49 -21.22 15.33
C CYS A 190 -10.27 -20.43 14.83
N GLY A 191 -9.32 -21.06 14.16
CA GLY A 191 -8.18 -20.37 13.52
C GLY A 191 -8.62 -19.36 12.49
N LEU A 192 -9.60 -19.69 11.64
CA LEU A 192 -10.16 -18.78 10.65
C LEU A 192 -10.87 -17.58 11.31
N ILE A 193 -11.65 -17.81 12.37
CA ILE A 193 -12.30 -16.74 13.14
C ILE A 193 -11.26 -15.80 13.77
N LEU A 194 -10.19 -16.33 14.38
CA LEU A 194 -9.12 -15.52 14.96
C LEU A 194 -8.40 -14.68 13.89
N LEU A 195 -8.17 -15.23 12.69
CA LEU A 195 -7.61 -14.49 11.57
C LEU A 195 -8.51 -13.32 11.15
N MET A 196 -9.82 -13.56 11.04
CA MET A 196 -10.81 -12.51 10.70
C MET A 196 -10.87 -11.42 11.78
N LEU A 197 -10.87 -11.81 13.04
CA LEU A 197 -10.82 -10.87 14.18
C LEU A 197 -9.53 -10.06 14.18
N GLY A 198 -8.38 -10.66 13.81
CA GLY A 198 -7.11 -9.95 13.65
C GLY A 198 -7.18 -8.86 12.58
N ILE A 199 -7.76 -9.17 11.42
CA ILE A 199 -7.95 -8.19 10.35
C ILE A 199 -8.89 -7.05 10.81
N ILE A 200 -10.00 -7.37 11.45
CA ILE A 200 -10.92 -6.36 12.01
C ILE A 200 -10.19 -5.50 13.04
N GLY A 201 -9.45 -6.14 13.95
CA GLY A 201 -8.67 -5.46 14.98
C GLY A 201 -7.66 -4.45 14.41
N GLU A 202 -7.00 -4.78 13.29
CA GLU A 202 -6.10 -3.87 12.58
C GLU A 202 -6.84 -2.60 12.10
N TYR A 203 -8.03 -2.73 11.52
CA TYR A 203 -8.83 -1.57 11.08
C TYR A 203 -9.35 -0.76 12.27
N VAL A 204 -9.82 -1.41 13.32
CA VAL A 204 -10.26 -0.74 14.56
C VAL A 204 -9.11 0.01 15.21
N GLY A 205 -7.91 -0.60 15.29
CA GLY A 205 -6.70 0.05 15.77
C GLY A 205 -6.35 1.31 14.98
N ARG A 206 -6.46 1.28 13.65
CA ARG A 206 -6.23 2.46 12.80
C ARG A 206 -7.26 3.56 13.03
N ILE A 207 -8.53 3.21 13.16
CA ILE A 207 -9.59 4.17 13.51
C ILE A 207 -9.28 4.82 14.87
N TYR A 208 -8.89 4.03 15.86
CA TYR A 208 -8.53 4.54 17.19
C TYR A 208 -7.36 5.54 17.13
N ILE A 209 -6.28 5.21 16.42
CA ILE A 209 -5.12 6.11 16.26
C ILE A 209 -5.52 7.39 15.52
N SER A 210 -6.37 7.27 14.50
CA SER A 210 -6.88 8.42 13.73
C SER A 210 -7.74 9.35 14.60
N LEU A 211 -8.60 8.79 15.44
CA LEU A 211 -9.46 9.58 16.35
C LEU A 211 -8.66 10.29 17.44
N ASN A 212 -7.54 9.75 17.86
CA ASN A 212 -6.67 10.36 18.86
C ASN A 212 -5.84 11.53 18.32
N ASN A 213 -5.96 11.87 17.03
CA ASN A 213 -5.23 12.96 16.38
C ASN A 213 -3.71 12.93 16.66
N SER A 214 -3.15 11.73 16.74
CA SER A 214 -1.71 11.56 16.94
C SER A 214 -0.95 12.18 15.78
N PRO A 215 -0.05 13.16 16.02
CA PRO A 215 0.66 13.83 14.93
C PRO A 215 1.57 12.85 14.20
N GLN A 216 1.65 12.99 12.87
CA GLN A 216 2.55 12.17 12.04
C GLN A 216 4.02 12.45 12.35
N PHE A 217 4.33 13.69 12.72
CA PHE A 217 5.66 14.16 13.12
C PHE A 217 5.54 15.41 13.99
N VAL A 218 6.59 15.69 14.72
CA VAL A 218 6.73 16.92 15.52
C VAL A 218 7.96 17.67 15.02
N VAL A 219 7.77 18.92 14.61
CA VAL A 219 8.87 19.80 14.23
C VAL A 219 9.50 20.37 15.48
N ARG A 220 10.76 20.05 15.72
CA ARG A 220 11.52 20.60 16.84
C ARG A 220 12.04 22.01 16.55
N GLU A 221 12.53 22.20 15.33
CA GLU A 221 13.17 23.45 14.92
C GLU A 221 13.01 23.62 13.41
N SER A 222 12.73 24.82 12.94
CA SER A 222 12.68 25.17 11.52
C SER A 222 13.69 26.28 11.25
N ILE A 223 14.65 26.01 10.40
CA ILE A 223 15.65 26.98 9.95
C ILE A 223 15.28 27.37 8.52
N ASP A 224 14.90 28.65 8.31
CA ASP A 224 14.68 29.22 6.97
C ASP A 224 15.72 30.31 6.75
N GLU A 225 16.71 30.04 5.90
CA GLU A 225 17.80 30.97 5.60
C GLU A 225 17.32 32.28 4.95
N ARG A 226 16.11 32.28 4.39
CA ARG A 226 15.51 33.48 3.75
C ARG A 226 15.03 34.51 4.78
N ASP A 227 14.81 34.12 6.03
CA ASP A 227 14.41 35.04 7.09
C ASP A 227 15.62 35.77 7.72
N THR A 228 16.85 35.41 7.34
CA THR A 228 18.10 36.04 7.81
C THR A 228 18.54 37.23 7.00
N ASP A 229 18.00 37.43 5.78
CA ASP A 229 18.42 38.56 4.90
C ASP A 229 17.53 39.82 5.05
N GLU A 230 16.50 39.80 5.95
CA GLU A 230 15.62 40.95 6.20
C GLU A 230 15.88 41.70 7.55
N ASN A 231 17.02 41.45 8.22
CA ASN A 231 17.42 42.21 9.44
C ASN A 231 18.72 42.98 9.25
#